data_77554d3a69b771ab4329e2d551d9e00b
#
_entry.id   77554d3a69b771ab4329e2d551d9e00b
#
_cell.length_a   1.000
_cell.length_b   1.000
_cell.length_c   1.000
_cell.angle_alpha   90.00
_cell.angle_beta   90.00
_cell.angle_gamma   90.00
#
_symmetry.space_group_name_H-M   'P 1'
#
loop_
_entity.id
_entity.type
_entity.pdbx_description
1 polymer ?
#
loop_
_entity_poly.entity_id
_entity_poly.type
_entity_poly.pdbx_seq_one_letter_code
_entity_poly.pdbx_strand_id
1 'polypeptide(L)'
;MAKIAKKLTDLVGNTPLMELSGYSGKYGLEQNIIAKLEAFNPVGSVKDRVALSMIEDAEARGALKPGATIIEPTSGNTGVGLAMVATI
;
A
#
# COMPACT_ATOMS: atom_id res chain seq x y z
N MET A 1 -21.28 9.48 -7.94
CA MET A 1 -20.56 9.04 -9.15
C MET A 1 -19.55 7.97 -8.78
N ALA A 2 -19.58 6.86 -9.45
CA ALA A 2 -18.63 5.77 -9.17
C ALA A 2 -17.23 6.15 -9.65
N LYS A 3 -16.23 5.87 -8.82
CA LYS A 3 -14.82 6.03 -9.18
C LYS A 3 -14.30 4.67 -9.65
N ILE A 4 -13.88 4.62 -10.89
CA ILE A 4 -13.34 3.39 -11.46
C ILE A 4 -11.83 3.57 -11.63
N ALA A 5 -11.05 2.78 -10.91
CA ALA A 5 -9.59 2.77 -11.04
C ALA A 5 -9.21 2.16 -12.38
N LYS A 6 -8.22 2.75 -13.03
CA LYS A 6 -7.76 2.29 -14.34
C LYS A 6 -6.46 1.48 -14.23
N LYS A 7 -5.73 1.66 -13.16
CA LYS A 7 -4.49 0.93 -12.86
C LYS A 7 -4.55 0.41 -11.45
N LEU A 8 -3.89 -0.69 -11.20
CA LEU A 8 -3.83 -1.24 -9.84
C LEU A 8 -3.19 -0.26 -8.86
N THR A 9 -2.22 0.53 -9.33
CA THR A 9 -1.57 1.54 -8.50
C THR A 9 -2.50 2.67 -8.06
N ASP A 10 -3.61 2.89 -8.78
CA ASP A 10 -4.61 3.87 -8.36
C ASP A 10 -5.29 3.47 -7.05
N LEU A 11 -5.23 2.19 -6.69
CA LEU A 11 -5.85 1.67 -5.48
C LEU A 11 -4.90 1.66 -4.28
N VAL A 12 -3.63 2.01 -4.48
CA VAL A 12 -2.67 2.07 -3.38
C VAL A 12 -3.05 3.22 -2.44
N GLY A 13 -3.08 2.94 -1.16
CA GLY A 13 -3.56 3.91 -0.18
C GLY A 13 -5.08 3.90 -0.10
N ASN A 14 -5.66 4.97 0.44
CA ASN A 14 -7.11 5.07 0.61
C ASN A 14 -7.71 3.87 1.34
N THR A 15 -6.93 3.28 2.24
CA THR A 15 -7.35 2.11 3.00
C THR A 15 -8.43 2.49 4.01
N PRO A 16 -9.39 1.59 4.27
CA PRO A 16 -10.50 1.90 5.16
C PRO A 16 -10.07 1.96 6.63
N LEU A 17 -10.87 2.69 7.39
CA LEU A 17 -10.78 2.71 8.84
C LEU A 17 -11.87 1.79 9.38
N MET A 18 -11.55 1.04 10.41
CA MET A 18 -12.50 0.14 11.07
C MET A 18 -12.46 0.35 12.57
N GLU A 19 -13.64 0.52 13.17
CA GLU A 19 -13.75 0.58 14.61
C GLU A 19 -13.65 -0.83 15.19
N LEU A 20 -12.77 -1.01 16.16
CA LEU A 20 -12.58 -2.30 16.81
C LEU A 20 -13.50 -2.45 18.01
N SER A 21 -14.81 -2.39 17.77
CA SER A 21 -15.81 -2.43 18.83
C SER A 21 -15.82 -3.75 19.60
N GLY A 22 -15.58 -4.87 18.90
CA GLY A 22 -15.50 -6.18 19.56
C GLY A 22 -14.34 -6.27 20.54
N TYR A 23 -13.18 -5.73 20.16
CA TYR A 23 -12.02 -5.69 21.03
C TYR A 23 -12.27 -4.76 22.23
N SER A 24 -12.76 -3.56 21.97
CA SER A 24 -13.06 -2.58 23.03
C SER A 24 -14.10 -3.11 24.00
N GLY A 25 -15.13 -3.79 23.51
CA GLY A 25 -16.16 -4.40 24.35
C GLY A 25 -15.60 -5.52 25.21
N LYS A 26 -14.77 -6.40 24.65
CA LYS A 26 -14.18 -7.53 25.37
C LYS A 26 -13.32 -7.07 26.56
N TYR A 27 -12.57 -5.99 26.38
CA TYR A 27 -11.64 -5.50 27.42
C TYR A 27 -12.18 -4.30 28.21
N GLY A 28 -13.43 -3.95 28.01
CA GLY A 28 -14.08 -2.85 28.77
C GLY A 28 -13.43 -1.49 28.56
N LEU A 29 -12.92 -1.22 27.36
CA LEU A 29 -12.26 0.03 27.06
C LEU A 29 -13.27 1.16 26.86
N GLU A 30 -12.98 2.32 27.43
CA GLU A 30 -13.83 3.51 27.28
C GLU A 30 -13.57 4.25 25.97
N GLN A 31 -12.36 4.10 25.43
CA GLN A 31 -11.96 4.78 24.21
C GLN A 31 -12.26 3.91 23.00
N ASN A 32 -12.68 4.54 21.91
CA ASN A 32 -12.81 3.86 20.63
C ASN A 32 -11.43 3.64 20.03
N ILE A 33 -11.17 2.41 19.58
CA ILE A 33 -9.96 2.09 18.87
C ILE A 33 -10.31 1.95 17.39
N ILE A 34 -9.64 2.72 16.57
CA ILE A 34 -9.87 2.72 15.12
C ILE A 34 -8.61 2.20 14.44
N ALA A 35 -8.76 1.15 13.65
CA ALA A 35 -7.66 0.56 12.92
C ALA A 35 -7.69 1.00 11.46
N LYS A 36 -6.52 1.32 10.92
CA LYS A 36 -6.36 1.57 9.49
C LYS A 36 -5.94 0.27 8.83
N LEU A 37 -6.78 -0.24 7.95
CA LEU A 37 -6.62 -1.59 7.41
C LEU A 37 -5.73 -1.60 6.17
N GLU A 38 -4.42 -1.60 6.37
CA GLU A 38 -3.44 -1.58 5.29
C GLU A 38 -3.41 -2.89 4.46
N ALA A 39 -4.00 -3.95 4.97
CA ALA A 39 -4.17 -5.19 4.20
C ALA A 39 -5.08 -5.01 2.99
N PHE A 40 -5.85 -3.93 2.93
CA PHE A 40 -6.71 -3.62 1.77
C PHE A 40 -5.98 -2.91 0.63
N ASN A 41 -4.66 -2.69 0.75
CA ASN A 41 -3.87 -2.28 -0.41
C ASN A 41 -3.85 -3.41 -1.47
N PRO A 42 -3.60 -3.09 -2.75
CA PRO A 42 -3.71 -4.06 -3.86
C PRO A 42 -2.99 -5.40 -3.67
N VAL A 43 -1.76 -5.39 -3.13
CA VAL A 43 -1.06 -6.64 -2.84
C VAL A 43 -0.96 -6.92 -1.35
N GLY A 44 -1.72 -6.19 -0.55
CA GLY A 44 -2.10 -6.61 0.78
C GLY A 44 -1.28 -6.07 1.94
N SER A 45 -0.47 -5.02 1.76
CA SER A 45 0.27 -4.46 2.88
C SER A 45 0.58 -2.97 2.71
N VAL A 46 1.06 -2.36 3.79
CA VAL A 46 1.53 -0.97 3.78
C VAL A 46 2.70 -0.77 2.81
N LYS A 47 3.39 -1.83 2.44
CA LYS A 47 4.54 -1.76 1.53
C LYS A 47 4.16 -1.41 0.11
N ASP A 48 2.90 -1.53 -0.27
CA ASP A 48 2.40 -1.03 -1.54
C ASP A 48 2.64 0.48 -1.66
N ARG A 49 2.41 1.22 -0.57
CA ARG A 49 2.66 2.66 -0.52
C ARG A 49 4.14 2.97 -0.69
N VAL A 50 5.00 2.21 0.01
CA VAL A 50 6.45 2.39 -0.04
C VAL A 50 6.95 2.13 -1.45
N ALA A 51 6.54 1.03 -2.06
CA ALA A 51 6.96 0.66 -3.41
C ALA A 51 6.55 1.71 -4.46
N LEU A 52 5.30 2.15 -4.41
CA LEU A 52 4.81 3.17 -5.34
C LEU A 52 5.60 4.47 -5.19
N SER A 53 5.82 4.91 -3.95
CA SER A 53 6.57 6.13 -3.66
C SER A 53 8.01 6.04 -4.16
N MET A 54 8.68 4.90 -3.93
CA MET A 54 10.06 4.69 -4.38
C MET A 54 10.18 4.77 -5.88
N ILE A 55 9.29 4.10 -6.61
CA ILE A 55 9.34 4.07 -8.08
C ILE A 55 8.98 5.44 -8.66
N GLU A 56 7.91 6.05 -8.19
CA GLU A 56 7.52 7.38 -8.69
C GLU A 56 8.60 8.43 -8.44
N ASP A 57 9.23 8.40 -7.25
CA ASP A 57 10.31 9.32 -6.94
C ASP A 57 11.52 9.09 -7.85
N ALA A 58 11.89 7.81 -8.07
CA ALA A 58 13.01 7.48 -8.94
C ALA A 58 12.75 7.90 -10.40
N GLU A 59 11.52 7.72 -10.86
CA GLU A 59 11.13 8.17 -12.20
C GLU A 59 11.19 9.70 -12.30
N ALA A 60 10.67 10.40 -11.31
CA ALA A 60 10.66 11.86 -11.30
C ALA A 60 12.07 12.46 -11.30
N ARG A 61 13.01 11.79 -10.61
CA ARG A 61 14.43 12.22 -10.58
C ARG A 61 15.21 11.81 -11.82
N GLY A 62 14.61 11.04 -12.70
CA GLY A 62 15.30 10.51 -13.88
C GLY A 62 16.26 9.37 -13.58
N ALA A 63 16.23 8.82 -12.36
CA ALA A 63 17.09 7.70 -11.96
C ALA A 63 16.57 6.36 -12.49
N LEU A 64 15.28 6.28 -12.80
CA LEU A 64 14.66 5.07 -13.34
C LEU A 64 14.02 5.40 -14.69
N LYS A 65 14.49 4.72 -15.73
CA LYS A 65 14.01 4.90 -17.10
C LYS A 65 13.38 3.62 -17.59
N PRO A 66 12.51 3.68 -18.62
CA PRO A 66 11.95 2.47 -19.21
C PRO A 66 13.04 1.46 -19.56
N GLY A 67 12.83 0.19 -19.21
CA GLY A 67 13.79 -0.87 -19.44
C GLY A 67 14.88 -1.02 -18.39
N ALA A 68 14.91 -0.15 -17.39
CA ALA A 68 15.88 -0.24 -16.30
C ALA A 68 15.60 -1.44 -15.39
N THR A 69 16.63 -1.89 -14.70
CA THR A 69 16.53 -3.00 -13.74
C THR A 69 16.48 -2.44 -12.33
N ILE A 70 15.54 -2.96 -11.53
CA ILE A 70 15.41 -2.62 -10.12
C ILE A 70 16.00 -3.76 -9.29
N ILE A 71 16.95 -3.42 -8.42
CA ILE A 71 17.55 -4.38 -7.49
C ILE A 71 17.31 -3.86 -6.07
N GLU A 72 16.61 -4.64 -5.25
CA GLU A 72 16.29 -4.28 -3.89
C GLU A 72 16.32 -5.50 -3.00
N PRO A 73 17.13 -5.51 -1.93
CA PRO A 73 17.10 -6.61 -0.98
C PRO A 73 15.82 -6.56 -0.15
N THR A 74 15.02 -7.61 -0.26
CA THR A 74 13.75 -7.68 0.46
C THR A 74 13.41 -9.14 0.75
N SER A 75 12.83 -9.38 1.90
CA SER A 75 12.40 -10.72 2.30
C SER A 75 10.89 -10.93 2.17
N GLY A 76 10.14 -9.91 1.70
CA GLY A 76 8.68 -10.05 1.70
C GLY A 76 7.94 -8.93 0.98
N ASN A 77 7.08 -8.24 1.71
CA ASN A 77 6.08 -7.35 1.14
C ASN A 77 6.63 -6.17 0.33
N THR A 78 7.81 -5.66 0.65
CA THR A 78 8.42 -4.61 -0.16
C THR A 78 8.72 -5.12 -1.57
N GLY A 79 9.26 -6.33 -1.68
CA GLY A 79 9.52 -6.96 -2.98
C GLY A 79 8.24 -7.22 -3.77
N VAL A 80 7.20 -7.70 -3.09
CA VAL A 80 5.89 -7.92 -3.73
C VAL A 80 5.34 -6.61 -4.27
N GLY A 81 5.41 -5.53 -3.46
CA GLY A 81 4.95 -4.21 -3.88
C GLY A 81 5.74 -3.68 -5.07
N LEU A 82 7.06 -3.78 -5.04
CA LEU A 82 7.91 -3.35 -6.17
C LEU A 82 7.60 -4.13 -7.44
N ALA A 83 7.39 -5.44 -7.33
CA ALA A 83 7.02 -6.26 -8.48
C ALA A 83 5.70 -5.81 -9.10
N MET A 84 4.71 -5.54 -8.26
CA MET A 84 3.40 -5.06 -8.74
C MET A 84 3.53 -3.71 -9.46
N VAL A 85 4.18 -2.73 -8.84
CA VAL A 85 4.31 -1.40 -9.43
C VAL A 85 5.15 -1.44 -10.71
N ALA A 86 6.20 -2.25 -10.74
CA ALA A 86 7.06 -2.36 -11.89
C ALA A 86 6.38 -2.95 -13.13
N THR A 87 5.28 -3.70 -12.95
CA THR A 87 4.53 -4.27 -14.08
C THR A 87 3.58 -3.25 -14.72
N ILE A 88 3.38 -2.13 -14.09
CA ILE A 88 2.52 -1.07 -14.57
C ILE A 88 3.35 0.12 -15.11
#